data_d77e6263fb073e640e262e06fd054b9e
#
_entry.id   d77e6263fb073e640e262e06fd054b9e
#
_cell.length_a   1.000
_cell.length_b   1.000
_cell.length_c   1.000
_cell.angle_alpha   90.00
_cell.angle_beta   90.00
_cell.angle_gamma   90.00
#
_symmetry.space_group_name_H-M   'P 1'
#
loop_
_entity.id
_entity.type
_entity.pdbx_description
1 polymer ?
#
loop_
_entity_poly.entity_id
_entity_poly.type
_entity_poly.pdbx_seq_one_letter_code
_entity_poly.pdbx_strand_id
1 'polypeptide(L)'
;MTQDALADQSADTPPTLTQKLLAEAIGTFVLVFIGCGAAVMTEADVAATGLAFGIAIVTMVYAFGRISGGHFNPAVSVGAALAGRISWRESGLYSAVQIAGALLGGLVLALTILASDIGWGFGDPLGSNGFGELGSVEWGGALLIEIVLTFIFLIVILGVTDDRNRATAAQAPLAIGLALAAIHFVAIPATGTSVNPARSIGVAFFSGGDAIQDLWLFIVAPLIGAALAGVLYPVLFGRDKEPVVGSGLGLGSGGSSAPGFTQQWNQDYPQQQPFGQQGLGGGHDAGQGYGQPQSQEQPIIQDGWQWDPASQQWIPAQQPAPDPGAQGGWAPPAGDQTQVRPPQ
;
A
#
# COMPACT_ATOMS: atom_id res chain seq x y z
N MET A 1 29.56 -9.37 -22.70
CA MET A 1 28.55 -8.79 -21.83
C MET A 1 29.21 -7.63 -21.12
N THR A 2 28.79 -6.40 -21.40
CA THR A 2 29.35 -5.18 -20.81
C THR A 2 28.83 -5.02 -19.37
N GLN A 3 29.56 -4.34 -18.50
CA GLN A 3 29.16 -4.05 -17.11
C GLN A 3 27.78 -3.36 -17.05
N ASP A 4 27.39 -2.61 -18.08
CA ASP A 4 26.10 -1.95 -18.19
C ASP A 4 24.92 -2.93 -18.36
N ALA A 5 25.14 -4.07 -19.03
CA ALA A 5 24.10 -5.12 -19.17
C ALA A 5 23.88 -5.92 -17.85
N LEU A 6 24.88 -5.93 -16.95
CA LEU A 6 24.75 -6.53 -15.61
C LEU A 6 24.11 -5.57 -14.61
N ALA A 7 24.28 -4.26 -14.80
CA ALA A 7 23.64 -3.22 -13.97
C ALA A 7 22.13 -3.13 -14.24
N ASP A 8 21.70 -3.32 -15.49
CA ASP A 8 20.28 -3.27 -15.89
C ASP A 8 19.49 -4.49 -15.38
N GLN A 9 20.13 -5.67 -15.26
CA GLN A 9 19.48 -6.86 -14.71
C GLN A 9 19.30 -6.84 -13.18
N SER A 10 20.02 -6.00 -12.44
CA SER A 10 19.92 -5.90 -10.99
C SER A 10 18.75 -5.00 -10.54
N ALA A 11 18.25 -4.14 -11.42
CA ALA A 11 17.16 -3.21 -11.14
C ALA A 11 15.78 -3.89 -11.10
N ASP A 12 15.62 -5.04 -11.77
CA ASP A 12 14.33 -5.73 -11.96
C ASP A 12 14.15 -7.00 -11.09
N THR A 13 15.09 -7.31 -10.19
CA THR A 13 14.90 -8.48 -9.31
C THR A 13 13.89 -8.17 -8.20
N PRO A 14 12.80 -8.95 -8.07
CA PRO A 14 11.83 -8.74 -7.01
C PRO A 14 12.48 -8.88 -5.62
N PRO A 15 12.03 -8.09 -4.62
CA PRO A 15 12.57 -8.15 -3.28
C PRO A 15 12.50 -9.55 -2.68
N THR A 16 13.59 -9.99 -2.07
CA THR A 16 13.66 -11.28 -1.37
C THR A 16 12.79 -11.26 -0.12
N LEU A 17 12.37 -12.44 0.37
CA LEU A 17 11.61 -12.54 1.62
C LEU A 17 12.37 -11.89 2.79
N THR A 18 13.68 -12.06 2.87
CA THR A 18 14.50 -11.44 3.93
C THR A 18 14.44 -9.92 3.88
N GLN A 19 14.53 -9.31 2.69
CA GLN A 19 14.39 -7.85 2.53
C GLN A 19 13.00 -7.37 2.96
N LYS A 20 11.94 -8.09 2.60
CA LYS A 20 10.59 -7.78 3.02
C LYS A 20 10.45 -7.83 4.55
N LEU A 21 10.93 -8.90 5.19
CA LEU A 21 10.86 -9.07 6.64
C LEU A 21 11.64 -8.00 7.39
N LEU A 22 12.82 -7.64 6.90
CA LEU A 22 13.63 -6.54 7.49
C LEU A 22 12.91 -5.19 7.34
N ALA A 23 12.31 -4.91 6.18
CA ALA A 23 11.55 -3.69 5.95
C ALA A 23 10.37 -3.57 6.93
N GLU A 24 9.62 -4.65 7.13
CA GLU A 24 8.51 -4.70 8.09
C GLU A 24 8.98 -4.51 9.54
N ALA A 25 10.07 -5.16 9.95
CA ALA A 25 10.64 -5.01 11.28
C ALA A 25 11.11 -3.57 11.54
N ILE A 26 11.88 -2.98 10.60
CA ILE A 26 12.40 -1.61 10.72
C ILE A 26 11.25 -0.60 10.72
N GLY A 27 10.29 -0.72 9.81
CA GLY A 27 9.16 0.21 9.74
C GLY A 27 8.31 0.18 11.01
N THR A 28 8.07 -1.01 11.58
CA THR A 28 7.33 -1.14 12.84
C THR A 28 8.13 -0.62 14.03
N PHE A 29 9.44 -0.86 14.05
CA PHE A 29 10.34 -0.25 15.05
C PHE A 29 10.22 1.28 15.04
N VAL A 30 10.34 1.90 13.86
CA VAL A 30 10.27 3.36 13.70
C VAL A 30 8.90 3.89 14.10
N LEU A 31 7.83 3.21 13.70
CA LEU A 31 6.46 3.57 14.07
C LEU A 31 6.29 3.65 15.60
N VAL A 32 6.74 2.63 16.32
CA VAL A 32 6.62 2.57 17.78
C VAL A 32 7.54 3.60 18.45
N PHE A 33 8.79 3.67 18.04
CA PHE A 33 9.77 4.60 18.64
C PHE A 33 9.34 6.06 18.47
N ILE A 34 8.94 6.47 17.27
CA ILE A 34 8.53 7.86 16.99
C ILE A 34 7.13 8.14 17.56
N GLY A 35 6.15 7.29 17.28
CA GLY A 35 4.77 7.55 17.68
C GLY A 35 4.56 7.51 19.18
N CYS A 36 5.00 6.43 19.85
CA CYS A 36 4.92 6.34 21.30
C CYS A 36 5.89 7.30 22.01
N GLY A 37 7.06 7.55 21.39
CA GLY A 37 7.99 8.56 21.88
C GLY A 37 7.38 9.96 21.89
N ALA A 38 6.66 10.34 20.82
CA ALA A 38 5.92 11.60 20.80
C ALA A 38 4.85 11.64 21.91
N ALA A 39 4.11 10.55 22.13
CA ALA A 39 3.12 10.50 23.20
C ALA A 39 3.73 10.77 24.58
N VAL A 40 4.92 10.24 24.87
CA VAL A 40 5.61 10.50 26.14
C VAL A 40 6.14 11.94 26.21
N MET A 41 6.82 12.38 25.15
CA MET A 41 7.51 13.67 25.15
C MET A 41 6.58 14.89 25.07
N THR A 42 5.34 14.70 24.59
CA THR A 42 4.32 15.76 24.47
C THR A 42 3.16 15.58 25.45
N GLU A 43 3.34 14.73 26.48
CA GLU A 43 2.31 14.44 27.48
C GLU A 43 0.96 14.03 26.85
N ALA A 44 1.04 13.19 25.81
CA ALA A 44 -0.08 12.71 25.01
C ALA A 44 -0.90 13.82 24.33
N ASP A 45 -0.26 14.96 23.97
CA ASP A 45 -0.92 15.94 23.09
C ASP A 45 -1.46 15.27 21.85
N VAL A 46 -2.76 15.42 21.62
CA VAL A 46 -3.50 14.67 20.61
C VAL A 46 -2.98 14.99 19.19
N ALA A 47 -2.72 16.27 18.93
CA ALA A 47 -2.29 16.70 17.59
C ALA A 47 -0.83 16.29 17.33
N ALA A 48 0.07 16.53 18.28
CA ALA A 48 1.48 16.18 18.13
C ALA A 48 1.67 14.68 18.01
N THR A 49 1.04 13.88 18.89
CA THR A 49 1.11 12.41 18.89
C THR A 49 0.49 11.84 17.61
N GLY A 50 -0.72 12.29 17.24
CA GLY A 50 -1.40 11.81 16.04
C GLY A 50 -0.63 12.09 14.76
N LEU A 51 -0.07 13.30 14.64
CA LEU A 51 0.78 13.66 13.50
C LEU A 51 2.08 12.85 13.48
N ALA A 52 2.70 12.58 14.64
CA ALA A 52 3.92 11.79 14.73
C ALA A 52 3.70 10.35 14.20
N PHE A 53 2.61 9.68 14.60
CA PHE A 53 2.23 8.38 14.05
C PHE A 53 1.96 8.45 12.54
N GLY A 54 1.19 9.45 12.11
CA GLY A 54 0.88 9.64 10.69
C GLY A 54 2.11 9.87 9.83
N ILE A 55 3.02 10.76 10.25
CA ILE A 55 4.27 11.07 9.54
C ILE A 55 5.21 9.87 9.54
N ALA A 56 5.31 9.12 10.66
CA ALA A 56 6.10 7.89 10.72
C ALA A 56 5.65 6.89 9.66
N ILE A 57 4.34 6.67 9.51
CA ILE A 57 3.81 5.79 8.46
C ILE A 57 4.09 6.36 7.07
N VAL A 58 3.84 7.65 6.80
CA VAL A 58 4.16 8.26 5.49
C VAL A 58 5.59 7.98 5.11
N THR A 59 6.53 8.30 5.99
CA THR A 59 7.96 8.18 5.70
C THR A 59 8.39 6.73 5.52
N MET A 60 7.88 5.80 6.35
CA MET A 60 8.24 4.38 6.24
C MET A 60 7.60 3.70 5.03
N VAL A 61 6.38 4.06 4.64
CA VAL A 61 5.77 3.52 3.43
C VAL A 61 6.47 4.05 2.17
N TYR A 62 6.88 5.32 2.12
CA TYR A 62 7.72 5.82 1.03
C TYR A 62 9.07 5.10 0.96
N ALA A 63 9.71 4.82 2.10
CA ALA A 63 11.02 4.16 2.15
C ALA A 63 10.95 2.67 1.75
N PHE A 64 9.95 1.94 2.26
CA PHE A 64 9.91 0.48 2.22
C PHE A 64 8.70 -0.12 1.49
N GLY A 65 7.71 0.68 1.10
CA GLY A 65 6.48 0.18 0.45
C GLY A 65 6.78 -0.66 -0.79
N ARG A 66 7.74 -0.23 -1.63
CA ARG A 66 8.19 -0.99 -2.80
C ARG A 66 8.85 -2.34 -2.46
N ILE A 67 9.30 -2.54 -1.20
CA ILE A 67 10.00 -3.75 -0.76
C ILE A 67 9.02 -4.75 -0.18
N SER A 68 8.22 -4.33 0.83
CA SER A 68 7.35 -5.23 1.60
C SER A 68 5.85 -4.97 1.40
N GLY A 69 5.50 -3.83 0.83
CA GLY A 69 4.14 -3.30 0.85
C GLY A 69 3.91 -2.31 2.01
N GLY A 70 4.82 -2.25 2.99
CA GLY A 70 4.77 -1.27 4.09
C GLY A 70 3.58 -1.46 5.01
N HIS A 71 3.33 -2.68 5.48
CA HIS A 71 2.21 -2.98 6.38
C HIS A 71 2.45 -2.44 7.80
N PHE A 72 3.60 -2.76 8.40
CA PHE A 72 4.04 -2.37 9.74
C PHE A 72 3.00 -2.61 10.85
N ASN A 73 2.07 -3.54 10.60
CA ASN A 73 0.87 -3.77 11.40
C ASN A 73 0.31 -5.18 11.14
N PRO A 74 0.18 -6.06 12.15
CA PRO A 74 -0.44 -7.36 11.98
C PRO A 74 -1.89 -7.31 11.49
N ALA A 75 -2.69 -6.33 11.92
CA ALA A 75 -4.07 -6.18 11.46
C ALA A 75 -4.11 -5.85 9.96
N VAL A 76 -3.23 -4.97 9.47
CA VAL A 76 -3.08 -4.69 8.03
C VAL A 76 -2.68 -5.95 7.28
N SER A 77 -1.73 -6.73 7.79
CA SER A 77 -1.27 -7.96 7.15
C SER A 77 -2.37 -9.02 7.06
N VAL A 78 -3.17 -9.17 8.12
CA VAL A 78 -4.34 -10.08 8.14
C VAL A 78 -5.43 -9.59 7.16
N GLY A 79 -5.76 -8.31 7.20
CA GLY A 79 -6.74 -7.73 6.28
C GLY A 79 -6.32 -7.85 4.80
N ALA A 80 -5.05 -7.61 4.50
CA ALA A 80 -4.48 -7.81 3.16
C ALA A 80 -4.54 -9.28 2.71
N ALA A 81 -4.27 -10.23 3.62
CA ALA A 81 -4.41 -11.65 3.31
C ALA A 81 -5.86 -12.04 3.02
N LEU A 82 -6.82 -11.55 3.81
CA LEU A 82 -8.25 -11.75 3.57
C LEU A 82 -8.73 -11.14 2.27
N ALA A 83 -8.22 -9.95 1.92
CA ALA A 83 -8.52 -9.29 0.64
C ALA A 83 -7.88 -9.97 -0.58
N GLY A 84 -7.00 -10.94 -0.38
CA GLY A 84 -6.33 -11.65 -1.47
C GLY A 84 -5.01 -11.01 -1.93
N ARG A 85 -4.47 -10.03 -1.20
CA ARG A 85 -3.29 -9.26 -1.60
C ARG A 85 -1.95 -9.92 -1.25
N ILE A 86 -1.90 -10.70 -0.17
CA ILE A 86 -0.72 -11.48 0.26
C ILE A 86 -1.16 -12.86 0.73
N SER A 87 -0.24 -13.84 0.78
CA SER A 87 -0.53 -15.16 1.33
C SER A 87 -0.64 -15.14 2.86
N TRP A 88 -1.37 -16.08 3.43
CA TRP A 88 -1.42 -16.26 4.90
C TRP A 88 -0.05 -16.55 5.51
N ARG A 89 0.83 -17.26 4.76
CA ARG A 89 2.21 -17.48 5.19
C ARG A 89 2.97 -16.17 5.31
N GLU A 90 2.86 -15.30 4.31
CA GLU A 90 3.52 -13.97 4.33
C GLU A 90 2.94 -13.09 5.44
N SER A 91 1.62 -13.07 5.61
CA SER A 91 0.94 -12.36 6.70
C SER A 91 1.44 -12.80 8.09
N GLY A 92 1.58 -14.09 8.33
CA GLY A 92 2.10 -14.64 9.58
C GLY A 92 3.55 -14.26 9.85
N LEU A 93 4.41 -14.34 8.82
CA LEU A 93 5.81 -13.93 8.92
C LEU A 93 5.95 -12.41 9.15
N TYR A 94 5.16 -11.60 8.47
CA TYR A 94 5.11 -10.15 8.68
C TYR A 94 4.70 -9.84 10.13
N SER A 95 3.62 -10.44 10.61
CA SER A 95 3.15 -10.23 11.98
C SER A 95 4.22 -10.56 13.02
N ALA A 96 4.97 -11.65 12.82
CA ALA A 96 6.04 -12.05 13.73
C ALA A 96 7.19 -11.02 13.78
N VAL A 97 7.66 -10.54 12.62
CA VAL A 97 8.76 -9.57 12.59
C VAL A 97 8.31 -8.15 12.95
N GLN A 98 7.05 -7.81 12.70
CA GLN A 98 6.44 -6.56 13.15
C GLN A 98 6.39 -6.50 14.69
N ILE A 99 5.98 -7.59 15.35
CA ILE A 99 5.99 -7.68 16.82
C ILE A 99 7.42 -7.57 17.35
N ALA A 100 8.38 -8.27 16.74
CA ALA A 100 9.79 -8.17 17.15
C ALA A 100 10.33 -6.74 16.97
N GLY A 101 10.04 -6.07 15.85
CA GLY A 101 10.41 -4.68 15.59
C GLY A 101 9.77 -3.71 16.59
N ALA A 102 8.49 -3.93 16.91
CA ALA A 102 7.76 -3.13 17.89
C ALA A 102 8.35 -3.25 19.31
N LEU A 103 8.63 -4.48 19.75
CA LEU A 103 9.26 -4.72 21.05
C LEU A 103 10.65 -4.09 21.15
N LEU A 104 11.45 -4.18 20.06
CA LEU A 104 12.74 -3.50 20.00
C LEU A 104 12.55 -1.96 20.03
N GLY A 105 11.56 -1.43 19.33
CA GLY A 105 11.22 0.00 19.33
C GLY A 105 10.82 0.49 20.71
N GLY A 106 9.96 -0.25 21.43
CA GLY A 106 9.56 0.05 22.80
C GLY A 106 10.73 -0.04 23.79
N LEU A 107 11.57 -1.07 23.65
CA LEU A 107 12.77 -1.21 24.49
C LEU A 107 13.74 -0.04 24.31
N VAL A 108 14.07 0.29 23.04
CA VAL A 108 15.00 1.41 22.75
C VAL A 108 14.39 2.73 23.21
N LEU A 109 13.09 2.93 23.05
CA LEU A 109 12.38 4.10 23.57
C LEU A 109 12.48 4.17 25.10
N ALA A 110 12.17 3.10 25.82
CA ALA A 110 12.29 3.04 27.27
C ALA A 110 13.69 3.38 27.76
N LEU A 111 14.71 2.79 27.14
CA LEU A 111 16.11 3.08 27.48
C LEU A 111 16.51 4.54 27.18
N THR A 112 16.03 5.09 26.06
CA THR A 112 16.29 6.49 25.70
C THR A 112 15.66 7.46 26.69
N ILE A 113 14.44 7.19 27.13
CA ILE A 113 13.71 8.03 28.09
C ILE A 113 14.34 7.93 29.48
N LEU A 114 14.72 6.72 29.93
CA LEU A 114 15.47 6.53 31.18
C LEU A 114 16.78 7.30 31.18
N ALA A 115 17.53 7.28 30.07
CA ALA A 115 18.78 8.03 29.95
C ALA A 115 18.58 9.54 29.92
N SER A 116 17.36 10.03 29.61
CA SER A 116 17.04 11.45 29.52
C SER A 116 16.61 12.06 30.87
N ASP A 117 16.44 11.26 31.92
CA ASP A 117 16.10 11.68 33.31
C ASP A 117 14.89 12.63 33.39
N ILE A 118 13.84 12.33 32.60
CA ILE A 118 12.59 13.13 32.57
C ILE A 118 11.53 12.65 33.56
N GLY A 119 11.92 11.82 34.55
CA GLY A 119 11.03 11.34 35.59
C GLY A 119 10.16 10.12 35.23
N TRP A 120 10.35 9.53 34.05
CA TRP A 120 9.70 8.27 33.66
C TRP A 120 10.50 7.05 34.17
N GLY A 121 9.78 6.03 34.63
CA GLY A 121 10.36 4.75 35.07
C GLY A 121 9.61 3.55 34.51
N PHE A 122 10.18 2.36 34.60
CA PHE A 122 9.47 1.13 34.23
C PHE A 122 8.18 0.97 35.03
N GLY A 123 7.06 0.80 34.32
CA GLY A 123 5.72 0.74 34.87
C GLY A 123 4.90 2.00 34.65
N ASP A 124 5.53 3.13 34.30
CA ASP A 124 4.81 4.31 33.85
C ASP A 124 4.38 4.16 32.39
N PRO A 125 3.29 4.80 31.95
CA PRO A 125 2.83 4.69 30.57
C PRO A 125 3.89 5.10 29.54
N LEU A 126 4.26 4.18 28.65
CA LEU A 126 5.19 4.41 27.53
C LEU A 126 4.42 4.68 26.22
N GLY A 127 3.35 5.50 26.28
CA GLY A 127 2.42 5.66 25.18
C GLY A 127 1.57 4.39 24.96
N SER A 128 1.29 3.63 26.01
CA SER A 128 0.48 2.40 25.98
C SER A 128 -0.99 2.71 25.73
N ASN A 129 -1.69 1.68 25.29
CA ASN A 129 -3.14 1.69 25.15
C ASN A 129 -3.82 1.21 26.43
N GLY A 130 -5.03 1.67 26.69
CA GLY A 130 -5.82 1.25 27.82
C GLY A 130 -7.30 1.62 27.69
N PHE A 131 -8.11 1.08 28.59
CA PHE A 131 -9.52 1.42 28.78
C PHE A 131 -9.84 1.45 30.29
N GLY A 132 -11.07 1.83 30.69
CA GLY A 132 -11.39 1.98 32.09
C GLY A 132 -10.48 2.99 32.80
N GLU A 133 -9.66 2.54 33.74
CA GLU A 133 -8.75 3.42 34.51
C GLU A 133 -7.62 4.03 33.67
N LEU A 134 -7.14 3.30 32.65
CA LEU A 134 -6.08 3.79 31.72
C LEU A 134 -6.62 4.58 30.54
N GLY A 135 -7.91 4.46 30.23
CA GLY A 135 -8.59 5.17 29.14
C GLY A 135 -9.77 5.99 29.64
N SER A 136 -10.41 6.74 28.77
CA SER A 136 -11.61 7.50 29.13
C SER A 136 -12.91 6.77 28.83
N VAL A 137 -12.85 5.53 28.33
CA VAL A 137 -14.01 4.71 27.95
C VAL A 137 -13.91 3.30 28.52
N GLU A 138 -15.07 2.70 28.81
CA GLU A 138 -15.15 1.30 29.24
C GLU A 138 -14.80 0.34 28.08
N TRP A 139 -14.47 -0.91 28.42
CA TRP A 139 -14.02 -1.94 27.47
C TRP A 139 -14.93 -2.10 26.22
N GLY A 140 -16.25 -1.99 26.38
CA GLY A 140 -17.18 -2.10 25.25
C GLY A 140 -17.08 -0.94 24.27
N GLY A 141 -16.88 0.29 24.77
CA GLY A 141 -16.60 1.47 23.97
C GLY A 141 -15.24 1.38 23.27
N ALA A 142 -14.22 0.95 24.04
CA ALA A 142 -12.87 0.74 23.49
C ALA A 142 -12.86 -0.31 22.38
N LEU A 143 -13.54 -1.44 22.58
CA LEU A 143 -13.66 -2.49 21.56
C LEU A 143 -14.29 -1.95 20.27
N LEU A 144 -15.41 -1.23 20.39
CA LEU A 144 -16.12 -0.69 19.23
C LEU A 144 -15.28 0.36 18.48
N ILE A 145 -14.66 1.29 19.20
CA ILE A 145 -13.79 2.33 18.60
C ILE A 145 -12.66 1.68 17.83
N GLU A 146 -11.92 0.74 18.43
CA GLU A 146 -10.78 0.08 17.80
C GLU A 146 -11.19 -0.76 16.57
N ILE A 147 -12.34 -1.46 16.62
CA ILE A 147 -12.89 -2.19 15.46
C ILE A 147 -13.20 -1.23 14.33
N VAL A 148 -13.97 -0.17 14.60
CA VAL A 148 -14.44 0.77 13.57
C VAL A 148 -13.27 1.52 12.94
N LEU A 149 -12.34 2.02 13.76
CA LEU A 149 -11.20 2.78 13.25
C LEU A 149 -10.22 1.91 12.47
N THR A 150 -9.99 0.66 12.90
CA THR A 150 -9.18 -0.28 12.12
C THR A 150 -9.87 -0.66 10.81
N PHE A 151 -11.19 -0.88 10.83
CA PHE A 151 -11.96 -1.11 9.61
C PHE A 151 -11.80 0.06 8.61
N ILE A 152 -12.00 1.31 9.07
CA ILE A 152 -11.81 2.50 8.24
C ILE A 152 -10.39 2.57 7.71
N PHE A 153 -9.39 2.34 8.55
CA PHE A 153 -7.99 2.36 8.16
C PHE A 153 -7.69 1.37 7.03
N LEU A 154 -8.16 0.14 7.16
CA LEU A 154 -8.00 -0.89 6.13
C LEU A 154 -8.75 -0.58 4.84
N ILE A 155 -9.97 -0.03 4.91
CA ILE A 155 -10.69 0.41 3.71
C ILE A 155 -9.89 1.47 2.96
N VAL A 156 -9.29 2.45 3.67
CA VAL A 156 -8.42 3.45 3.04
C VAL A 156 -7.20 2.78 2.40
N ILE A 157 -6.48 1.92 3.14
CA ILE A 157 -5.29 1.23 2.62
C ILE A 157 -5.64 0.44 1.36
N LEU A 158 -6.67 -0.41 1.41
CA LEU A 158 -7.07 -1.24 0.28
C LEU A 158 -7.53 -0.41 -0.92
N GLY A 159 -8.17 0.75 -0.67
CA GLY A 159 -8.63 1.64 -1.71
C GLY A 159 -7.51 2.41 -2.41
N VAL A 160 -6.57 3.00 -1.65
CA VAL A 160 -5.48 3.79 -2.24
C VAL A 160 -4.38 2.93 -2.86
N THR A 161 -4.34 1.63 -2.51
CA THR A 161 -3.43 0.63 -3.10
C THR A 161 -4.10 -0.27 -4.12
N ASP A 162 -5.31 0.06 -4.55
CA ASP A 162 -6.03 -0.64 -5.61
C ASP A 162 -5.45 -0.24 -6.99
N ASP A 163 -5.15 -1.23 -7.84
CA ASP A 163 -4.56 -0.99 -9.17
C ASP A 163 -5.40 -0.08 -10.07
N ARG A 164 -6.70 0.01 -9.81
CA ARG A 164 -7.59 0.92 -10.53
C ARG A 164 -7.37 2.39 -10.14
N ASN A 165 -6.63 2.64 -9.05
CA ASN A 165 -6.25 3.96 -8.55
C ASN A 165 -4.83 4.39 -8.98
N ARG A 166 -4.29 3.87 -10.09
CA ARG A 166 -2.92 4.10 -10.56
C ARG A 166 -2.54 5.58 -10.67
N ALA A 167 -3.47 6.43 -11.08
CA ALA A 167 -3.20 7.87 -11.22
C ALA A 167 -2.77 8.54 -9.89
N THR A 168 -3.15 7.97 -8.75
CA THR A 168 -2.84 8.50 -7.41
C THR A 168 -1.97 7.57 -6.57
N ALA A 169 -1.47 6.47 -7.13
CA ALA A 169 -0.69 5.46 -6.42
C ALA A 169 0.53 6.05 -5.69
N ALA A 170 1.25 6.99 -6.31
CA ALA A 170 2.38 7.68 -5.69
C ALA A 170 2.01 8.49 -4.42
N GLN A 171 0.73 8.82 -4.25
CA GLN A 171 0.22 9.57 -3.08
C GLN A 171 -0.34 8.63 -2.00
N ALA A 172 -0.41 7.32 -2.25
CA ALA A 172 -0.95 6.35 -1.29
C ALA A 172 -0.29 6.44 0.09
N PRO A 173 1.06 6.56 0.23
CA PRO A 173 1.68 6.72 1.54
C PRO A 173 1.17 7.94 2.32
N LEU A 174 0.97 9.06 1.63
CA LEU A 174 0.42 10.28 2.24
C LEU A 174 -1.03 10.07 2.71
N ALA A 175 -1.87 9.47 1.89
CA ALA A 175 -3.26 9.17 2.24
C ALA A 175 -3.35 8.22 3.46
N ILE A 176 -2.51 7.17 3.50
CA ILE A 176 -2.45 6.21 4.60
C ILE A 176 -2.02 6.91 5.90
N GLY A 177 -0.96 7.73 5.86
CA GLY A 177 -0.49 8.43 7.05
C GLY A 177 -1.46 9.50 7.56
N LEU A 178 -2.12 10.24 6.66
CA LEU A 178 -3.17 11.19 7.03
C LEU A 178 -4.39 10.49 7.65
N ALA A 179 -4.79 9.33 7.11
CA ALA A 179 -5.84 8.53 7.71
C ALA A 179 -5.46 8.07 9.12
N LEU A 180 -4.22 7.61 9.32
CA LEU A 180 -3.73 7.22 10.63
C LEU A 180 -3.71 8.41 11.61
N ALA A 181 -3.26 9.59 11.18
CA ALA A 181 -3.30 10.80 12.01
C ALA A 181 -4.74 11.16 12.41
N ALA A 182 -5.67 11.13 11.47
CA ALA A 182 -7.10 11.40 11.74
C ALA A 182 -7.70 10.41 12.75
N ILE A 183 -7.36 9.14 12.64
CA ILE A 183 -7.75 8.08 13.57
C ILE A 183 -7.21 8.38 14.98
N HIS A 184 -5.96 8.81 15.09
CA HIS A 184 -5.34 9.18 16.36
C HIS A 184 -6.03 10.38 17.01
N PHE A 185 -6.45 11.39 16.24
CA PHE A 185 -7.20 12.52 16.78
C PHE A 185 -8.53 12.11 17.45
N VAL A 186 -9.13 11.02 16.95
CA VAL A 186 -10.39 10.50 17.52
C VAL A 186 -10.14 9.62 18.76
N ALA A 187 -9.14 8.74 18.70
CA ALA A 187 -9.03 7.66 19.67
C ALA A 187 -7.94 7.85 20.73
N ILE A 188 -7.00 8.80 20.59
CA ILE A 188 -6.03 9.07 21.66
C ILE A 188 -6.74 9.35 22.99
N PRO A 189 -7.76 10.24 23.06
CA PRO A 189 -8.44 10.52 24.32
C PRO A 189 -9.21 9.31 24.89
N ALA A 190 -9.60 8.36 24.04
CA ALA A 190 -10.43 7.23 24.45
C ALA A 190 -9.60 6.02 24.88
N THR A 191 -8.63 5.61 24.04
CA THR A 191 -7.90 4.34 24.19
C THR A 191 -6.39 4.48 24.05
N GLY A 192 -5.89 5.69 23.78
CA GLY A 192 -4.50 5.90 23.35
C GLY A 192 -4.24 5.44 21.91
N THR A 193 -5.25 5.08 21.17
CA THR A 193 -5.27 4.58 19.78
C THR A 193 -4.34 3.41 19.52
N SER A 194 -4.88 2.21 19.31
CA SER A 194 -4.11 1.06 18.84
C SER A 194 -4.11 0.95 17.33
N VAL A 195 -5.22 0.48 16.78
CA VAL A 195 -5.42 0.02 15.39
C VAL A 195 -4.30 -0.88 14.84
N ASN A 196 -3.40 -1.32 15.73
CA ASN A 196 -2.18 -2.06 15.41
C ASN A 196 -1.73 -2.94 16.58
N PRO A 197 -1.94 -4.26 16.52
CA PRO A 197 -1.51 -5.18 17.58
C PRO A 197 -0.01 -5.09 17.93
N ALA A 198 0.86 -4.95 16.94
CA ALA A 198 2.30 -4.88 17.20
C ALA A 198 2.67 -3.59 17.95
N ARG A 199 2.05 -2.45 17.58
CA ARG A 199 2.23 -1.17 18.28
C ARG A 199 1.85 -1.28 19.77
N SER A 200 0.73 -1.93 20.07
CA SER A 200 0.27 -2.09 21.45
C SER A 200 1.16 -3.04 22.25
N ILE A 201 1.53 -4.20 21.68
CA ILE A 201 2.46 -5.15 22.27
C ILE A 201 3.82 -4.49 22.54
N GLY A 202 4.31 -3.67 21.61
CA GLY A 202 5.64 -3.08 21.65
C GLY A 202 5.94 -2.25 22.89
N VAL A 203 4.92 -1.65 23.51
CA VAL A 203 5.09 -0.77 24.68
C VAL A 203 4.43 -1.32 25.94
N ALA A 204 3.45 -2.22 25.83
CA ALA A 204 2.68 -2.70 26.99
C ALA A 204 3.58 -3.33 28.06
N PHE A 205 4.59 -4.10 27.66
CA PHE A 205 5.52 -4.76 28.59
C PHE A 205 6.41 -3.80 29.39
N PHE A 206 6.51 -2.55 28.98
CA PHE A 206 7.27 -1.50 29.65
C PHE A 206 6.36 -0.53 30.44
N SER A 207 5.03 -0.63 30.29
CA SER A 207 4.04 0.35 30.77
C SER A 207 3.24 -0.12 32.00
N GLY A 208 3.66 -1.22 32.63
CA GLY A 208 3.00 -1.72 33.84
C GLY A 208 1.93 -2.79 33.61
N GLY A 209 1.37 -3.28 34.74
CA GLY A 209 0.45 -4.44 34.77
C GLY A 209 -0.87 -4.19 34.04
N ASP A 210 -1.43 -2.99 34.19
CA ASP A 210 -2.74 -2.65 33.62
C ASP A 210 -2.69 -2.59 32.09
N ALA A 211 -1.61 -2.05 31.52
CA ALA A 211 -1.39 -2.07 30.08
C ALA A 211 -1.28 -3.51 29.51
N ILE A 212 -0.73 -4.45 30.29
CA ILE A 212 -0.68 -5.87 29.92
C ILE A 212 -2.07 -6.51 30.04
N GLN A 213 -2.84 -6.18 31.08
CA GLN A 213 -4.20 -6.70 31.26
C GLN A 213 -5.14 -6.26 30.14
N ASP A 214 -5.01 -5.01 29.69
CA ASP A 214 -5.85 -4.44 28.64
C ASP A 214 -5.42 -4.87 27.22
N LEU A 215 -4.21 -5.41 27.06
CA LEU A 215 -3.59 -5.71 25.76
C LEU A 215 -4.45 -6.62 24.87
N TRP A 216 -5.21 -7.55 25.45
CA TRP A 216 -6.07 -8.46 24.70
C TRP A 216 -7.03 -7.73 23.76
N LEU A 217 -7.61 -6.61 24.22
CA LEU A 217 -8.56 -5.81 23.44
C LEU A 217 -7.85 -5.20 22.23
N PHE A 218 -6.65 -4.66 22.42
CA PHE A 218 -5.84 -4.01 21.39
C PHE A 218 -5.16 -4.99 20.40
N ILE A 219 -5.33 -6.29 20.63
CA ILE A 219 -5.05 -7.34 19.65
C ILE A 219 -6.33 -7.75 18.93
N VAL A 220 -7.39 -8.07 19.67
CA VAL A 220 -8.62 -8.66 19.12
C VAL A 220 -9.40 -7.64 18.28
N ALA A 221 -9.61 -6.42 18.81
CA ALA A 221 -10.41 -5.41 18.12
C ALA A 221 -9.83 -4.97 16.77
N PRO A 222 -8.52 -4.64 16.64
CA PRO A 222 -7.93 -4.33 15.36
C PRO A 222 -8.00 -5.51 14.37
N LEU A 223 -7.81 -6.76 14.84
CA LEU A 223 -7.92 -7.92 13.95
C LEU A 223 -9.35 -8.11 13.43
N ILE A 224 -10.39 -7.89 14.26
CA ILE A 224 -11.78 -7.92 13.80
C ILE A 224 -12.04 -6.83 12.76
N GLY A 225 -11.65 -5.58 13.05
CA GLY A 225 -11.85 -4.46 12.12
C GLY A 225 -11.16 -4.71 10.77
N ALA A 226 -9.93 -5.21 10.80
CA ALA A 226 -9.17 -5.58 9.61
C ALA A 226 -9.81 -6.75 8.84
N ALA A 227 -10.30 -7.76 9.55
CA ALA A 227 -10.97 -8.90 8.93
C ALA A 227 -12.25 -8.48 8.22
N LEU A 228 -13.06 -7.63 8.86
CA LEU A 228 -14.27 -7.07 8.24
C LEU A 228 -13.92 -6.29 6.94
N ALA A 229 -12.92 -5.42 6.97
CA ALA A 229 -12.50 -4.66 5.80
C ALA A 229 -11.94 -5.57 4.70
N GLY A 230 -11.06 -6.52 5.06
CA GLY A 230 -10.44 -7.45 4.12
C GLY A 230 -11.44 -8.35 3.39
N VAL A 231 -12.52 -8.75 4.06
CA VAL A 231 -13.61 -9.53 3.45
C VAL A 231 -14.56 -8.65 2.65
N LEU A 232 -14.97 -7.50 3.21
CA LEU A 232 -15.99 -6.66 2.58
C LEU A 232 -15.46 -5.89 1.37
N TYR A 233 -14.19 -5.45 1.38
CA TYR A 233 -13.64 -4.64 0.28
C TYR A 233 -13.79 -5.31 -1.09
N PRO A 234 -13.32 -6.56 -1.30
CA PRO A 234 -13.48 -7.24 -2.58
C PRO A 234 -14.95 -7.54 -2.93
N VAL A 235 -15.83 -7.68 -1.94
CA VAL A 235 -17.26 -7.92 -2.17
C VAL A 235 -17.97 -6.64 -2.63
N LEU A 236 -17.67 -5.50 -2.00
CA LEU A 236 -18.33 -4.23 -2.29
C LEU A 236 -17.78 -3.52 -3.53
N PHE A 237 -16.46 -3.58 -3.72
CA PHE A 237 -15.76 -2.81 -4.75
C PHE A 237 -15.14 -3.68 -5.85
N GLY A 238 -15.27 -5.02 -5.75
CA GLY A 238 -14.64 -5.96 -6.67
C GLY A 238 -13.14 -6.13 -6.40
N ARG A 239 -12.52 -6.99 -7.19
CA ARG A 239 -11.08 -7.23 -7.18
C ARG A 239 -10.42 -6.55 -8.37
N ASP A 240 -9.28 -5.98 -8.14
CA ASP A 240 -8.39 -5.41 -9.17
C ASP A 240 -7.46 -6.45 -9.79
N LYS A 241 -7.19 -7.53 -9.06
CA LYS A 241 -6.30 -8.65 -9.45
C LYS A 241 -6.85 -10.00 -8.98
N GLU A 242 -6.32 -11.06 -9.57
CA GLU A 242 -6.52 -12.42 -9.07
C GLU A 242 -5.89 -12.57 -7.67
N PRO A 243 -6.59 -13.24 -6.73
CA PRO A 243 -6.07 -13.45 -5.39
C PRO A 243 -4.74 -14.20 -5.39
N VAL A 244 -3.82 -13.77 -4.53
CA VAL A 244 -2.55 -14.46 -4.31
C VAL A 244 -2.80 -15.88 -3.78
N VAL A 245 -2.08 -16.87 -4.31
CA VAL A 245 -2.19 -18.26 -3.87
C VAL A 245 -1.97 -18.39 -2.36
N GLY A 246 -2.86 -19.07 -1.68
CA GLY A 246 -2.83 -19.22 -0.22
C GLY A 246 -3.34 -17.98 0.54
N SER A 247 -4.13 -17.12 -0.11
CA SER A 247 -4.82 -15.97 0.50
C SER A 247 -6.34 -16.19 0.60
N GLY A 248 -7.04 -15.20 1.16
CA GLY A 248 -8.50 -15.20 1.25
C GLY A 248 -9.07 -16.22 2.23
N LEU A 249 -10.38 -16.48 2.14
CA LEU A 249 -11.09 -17.44 2.98
C LEU A 249 -11.02 -18.89 2.45
N GLY A 250 -10.18 -19.17 1.45
CA GLY A 250 -10.12 -20.50 0.84
C GLY A 250 -11.36 -20.89 0.00
N LEU A 251 -12.28 -19.96 -0.23
CA LEU A 251 -13.54 -20.20 -0.96
C LEU A 251 -13.40 -20.07 -2.48
N GLY A 252 -12.20 -19.85 -2.99
CA GLY A 252 -11.90 -19.75 -4.42
C GLY A 252 -10.88 -20.79 -4.84
N SER A 253 -11.28 -21.66 -5.75
CA SER A 253 -10.48 -22.71 -6.37
C SER A 253 -9.24 -22.18 -7.08
N GLY A 254 -8.17 -22.98 -6.99
CA GLY A 254 -6.87 -22.75 -7.58
C GLY A 254 -6.86 -22.26 -9.02
N GLY A 255 -6.00 -21.34 -9.26
CA GLY A 255 -5.64 -20.88 -10.59
C GLY A 255 -4.55 -19.84 -10.50
N SER A 256 -3.45 -20.09 -11.18
CA SER A 256 -2.35 -19.22 -11.55
C SER A 256 -1.68 -18.33 -10.48
N SER A 257 -0.38 -18.40 -10.48
CA SER A 257 0.54 -17.57 -9.70
C SER A 257 0.44 -16.11 -10.13
N ALA A 258 -0.43 -15.31 -9.49
CA ALA A 258 -0.42 -13.87 -9.65
C ALA A 258 0.70 -13.25 -8.80
N PRO A 259 1.32 -12.16 -9.25
CA PRO A 259 2.33 -11.43 -8.50
C PRO A 259 1.75 -10.88 -7.18
N GLY A 260 2.47 -11.07 -6.06
CA GLY A 260 2.06 -10.53 -4.77
C GLY A 260 2.04 -9.00 -4.72
N PHE A 261 1.41 -8.43 -3.67
CA PHE A 261 1.26 -6.98 -3.40
C PHE A 261 2.54 -6.14 -3.66
N THR A 262 3.72 -6.70 -3.42
CA THR A 262 5.01 -6.04 -3.63
C THR A 262 5.38 -5.81 -5.10
N GLN A 263 4.81 -6.58 -6.04
CA GLN A 263 5.03 -6.33 -7.47
C GLN A 263 4.22 -5.14 -7.99
N GLN A 264 3.13 -4.79 -7.31
CA GLN A 264 2.30 -3.63 -7.65
C GLN A 264 3.08 -2.31 -7.59
N TRP A 265 3.89 -2.11 -6.54
CA TRP A 265 4.72 -0.91 -6.37
C TRP A 265 5.86 -0.80 -7.39
N ASN A 266 6.33 -1.93 -7.93
CA ASN A 266 7.43 -1.93 -8.92
C ASN A 266 6.94 -1.72 -10.36
N GLN A 267 5.65 -1.94 -10.67
CA GLN A 267 5.13 -1.77 -12.02
C GLN A 267 4.65 -0.33 -12.32
N ASP A 268 4.32 0.45 -11.28
CA ASP A 268 3.67 1.75 -11.44
C ASP A 268 4.65 2.97 -11.40
N TYR A 269 5.95 2.76 -11.23
CA TYR A 269 6.92 3.83 -11.49
C TYR A 269 7.22 3.85 -12.99
N PRO A 270 6.85 4.94 -13.72
CA PRO A 270 7.28 5.09 -15.10
C PRO A 270 8.81 5.07 -15.15
N GLN A 271 9.36 4.05 -15.77
CA GLN A 271 10.78 4.05 -16.11
C GLN A 271 11.02 5.26 -16.99
N GLN A 272 11.71 6.27 -16.48
CA GLN A 272 12.26 7.33 -17.30
C GLN A 272 13.24 6.68 -18.28
N GLN A 273 12.81 6.54 -19.53
CA GLN A 273 13.70 6.11 -20.59
C GLN A 273 14.86 7.14 -20.71
N PRO A 274 16.10 6.69 -20.75
CA PRO A 274 17.22 7.59 -21.03
C PRO A 274 17.06 8.15 -22.45
N PHE A 275 17.01 9.47 -22.56
CA PHE A 275 17.13 10.17 -23.82
C PHE A 275 18.50 9.87 -24.44
N GLY A 276 18.51 9.29 -25.64
CA GLY A 276 19.67 9.39 -26.56
C GLY A 276 20.41 8.10 -26.85
N GLN A 277 20.19 7.54 -28.01
CA GLN A 277 21.24 7.48 -29.05
C GLN A 277 20.67 6.87 -30.34
N GLN A 278 20.55 7.72 -31.36
CA GLN A 278 20.49 7.29 -32.76
C GLN A 278 21.88 6.81 -33.15
N GLY A 279 22.02 5.57 -33.56
CA GLY A 279 23.21 5.00 -34.14
C GLY A 279 22.87 4.34 -35.48
N LEU A 280 23.34 4.95 -36.56
CA LEU A 280 23.32 4.44 -37.92
C LEU A 280 24.18 3.19 -38.08
N GLY A 281 23.74 2.21 -38.84
CA GLY A 281 24.62 1.14 -39.32
C GLY A 281 23.88 -0.07 -39.89
N GLY A 282 23.87 -0.17 -41.23
CA GLY A 282 23.23 -1.26 -41.99
C GLY A 282 24.03 -2.55 -42.02
N GLY A 283 23.42 -3.62 -42.53
CA GLY A 283 24.07 -4.88 -42.88
C GLY A 283 23.13 -6.08 -42.95
N HIS A 284 22.92 -6.60 -44.12
CA HIS A 284 22.15 -7.81 -44.45
C HIS A 284 22.60 -9.06 -43.67
N ASP A 285 21.70 -9.96 -43.21
CA ASP A 285 21.58 -11.28 -43.83
C ASP A 285 20.36 -12.10 -43.32
N ALA A 286 19.94 -13.07 -44.13
CA ALA A 286 18.74 -13.81 -44.07
C ALA A 286 18.79 -14.96 -43.02
N GLY A 287 17.67 -15.24 -42.33
CA GLY A 287 17.47 -16.43 -41.52
C GLY A 287 16.04 -16.56 -41.01
N GLN A 288 15.32 -17.56 -41.49
CA GLN A 288 13.94 -17.90 -41.18
C GLN A 288 13.75 -18.19 -39.68
N GLY A 289 12.71 -17.60 -39.04
CA GLY A 289 12.31 -17.93 -37.68
C GLY A 289 10.91 -17.40 -37.38
N TYR A 290 10.01 -18.27 -36.98
CA TYR A 290 8.59 -18.12 -36.71
C TYR A 290 8.21 -16.83 -35.95
N GLY A 291 7.25 -16.07 -36.53
CA GLY A 291 6.80 -14.79 -36.02
C GLY A 291 5.98 -14.92 -34.72
N GLN A 292 6.34 -14.10 -33.75
CA GLN A 292 5.44 -13.68 -32.70
C GLN A 292 4.58 -12.52 -33.23
N PRO A 293 3.30 -12.40 -32.84
CA PRO A 293 2.47 -11.26 -33.24
C PRO A 293 2.98 -9.98 -32.56
N GLN A 294 3.44 -9.02 -33.37
CA GLN A 294 3.68 -7.64 -32.92
C GLN A 294 2.37 -7.05 -32.41
N SER A 295 2.35 -6.58 -31.18
CA SER A 295 1.31 -5.70 -30.66
C SER A 295 1.33 -4.42 -31.51
N GLN A 296 0.34 -4.26 -32.39
CA GLN A 296 0.10 -3.00 -33.07
C GLN A 296 -0.33 -1.97 -32.02
N GLU A 297 0.47 -0.96 -31.78
CA GLU A 297 0.09 0.22 -31.04
C GLU A 297 -1.13 0.84 -31.74
N GLN A 298 -2.25 0.91 -31.04
CA GLN A 298 -3.45 1.54 -31.58
C GLN A 298 -3.18 3.03 -31.77
N PRO A 299 -3.53 3.61 -32.93
CA PRO A 299 -3.32 5.03 -33.17
C PRO A 299 -4.13 5.89 -32.21
N ILE A 300 -3.54 6.95 -31.68
CA ILE A 300 -4.24 7.92 -30.83
C ILE A 300 -5.17 8.73 -31.72
N ILE A 301 -6.49 8.61 -31.51
CA ILE A 301 -7.52 9.34 -32.25
C ILE A 301 -8.24 10.29 -31.29
N GLN A 302 -8.28 11.60 -31.63
CA GLN A 302 -8.99 12.62 -30.88
C GLN A 302 -9.76 13.52 -31.86
N ASP A 303 -11.06 13.67 -31.63
CA ASP A 303 -11.97 14.52 -32.41
C ASP A 303 -11.89 14.32 -33.96
N GLY A 304 -11.70 13.07 -34.40
CA GLY A 304 -11.60 12.74 -35.83
C GLY A 304 -10.20 12.96 -36.43
N TRP A 305 -9.22 13.27 -35.62
CA TRP A 305 -7.80 13.41 -36.01
C TRP A 305 -6.97 12.28 -35.37
N GLN A 306 -6.00 11.77 -36.12
CA GLN A 306 -5.04 10.75 -35.70
C GLN A 306 -3.65 11.38 -35.57
N TRP A 307 -2.96 11.12 -34.46
CA TRP A 307 -1.56 11.51 -34.31
C TRP A 307 -0.65 10.62 -35.16
N ASP A 308 0.13 11.24 -36.02
CA ASP A 308 1.20 10.56 -36.78
C ASP A 308 2.56 10.84 -36.12
N PRO A 309 3.15 9.81 -35.47
CA PRO A 309 4.44 9.97 -34.77
C PRO A 309 5.62 10.28 -35.73
N ALA A 310 5.52 9.86 -36.97
CA ALA A 310 6.62 10.03 -37.94
C ALA A 310 6.76 11.47 -38.44
N SER A 311 5.62 12.15 -38.66
CA SER A 311 5.58 13.55 -39.05
C SER A 311 5.40 14.53 -37.90
N GLN A 312 5.11 14.03 -36.67
CA GLN A 312 4.75 14.82 -35.49
C GLN A 312 3.59 15.79 -35.72
N GLN A 313 2.59 15.36 -36.46
CA GLN A 313 1.41 16.16 -36.80
C GLN A 313 0.13 15.38 -36.64
N TRP A 314 -0.95 16.11 -36.40
CA TRP A 314 -2.29 15.57 -36.45
C TRP A 314 -2.78 15.48 -37.89
N ILE A 315 -3.09 14.27 -38.36
CA ILE A 315 -3.66 14.01 -39.67
C ILE A 315 -5.13 13.56 -39.55
N PRO A 316 -5.99 13.77 -40.53
CA PRO A 316 -7.34 13.26 -40.51
C PRO A 316 -7.36 11.75 -40.32
N ALA A 317 -8.12 11.23 -39.31
CA ALA A 317 -8.20 9.80 -39.06
C ALA A 317 -8.81 9.08 -40.26
N GLN A 318 -8.09 8.07 -40.77
CA GLN A 318 -8.60 7.25 -41.88
C GLN A 318 -9.71 6.36 -41.34
N GLN A 319 -10.91 6.44 -41.95
CA GLN A 319 -11.99 5.49 -41.64
C GLN A 319 -11.54 4.08 -42.03
N PRO A 320 -11.76 3.07 -41.16
CA PRO A 320 -11.50 1.69 -41.54
C PRO A 320 -12.32 1.33 -42.78
N ALA A 321 -11.69 0.67 -43.74
CA ALA A 321 -12.35 0.19 -44.95
C ALA A 321 -13.54 -0.73 -44.56
N PRO A 322 -14.71 -0.62 -45.17
CA PRO A 322 -15.86 -1.45 -44.88
C PRO A 322 -15.51 -2.93 -45.08
N ASP A 323 -15.86 -3.75 -44.11
CA ASP A 323 -15.67 -5.20 -44.13
C ASP A 323 -16.53 -5.79 -45.30
N PRO A 324 -15.92 -6.56 -46.23
CA PRO A 324 -16.66 -7.12 -47.37
C PRO A 324 -17.73 -8.14 -47.01
N GLY A 325 -17.87 -8.47 -45.73
CA GLY A 325 -18.83 -9.49 -45.23
C GLY A 325 -20.13 -8.98 -44.66
N ALA A 326 -20.35 -7.67 -44.48
CA ALA A 326 -21.56 -7.15 -43.87
C ALA A 326 -22.62 -6.78 -44.94
N GLN A 327 -23.46 -7.71 -45.29
CA GLN A 327 -24.73 -7.42 -46.01
C GLN A 327 -25.80 -6.99 -45.02
N GLY A 328 -26.30 -5.77 -45.20
CA GLY A 328 -27.62 -5.35 -44.79
C GLY A 328 -27.71 -4.41 -43.59
N GLY A 329 -28.02 -3.12 -43.85
CA GLY A 329 -28.68 -2.29 -42.85
C GLY A 329 -28.22 -0.83 -42.79
N TRP A 330 -28.97 0.06 -43.42
CA TRP A 330 -29.14 1.48 -43.14
C TRP A 330 -27.95 2.42 -43.22
N ALA A 331 -27.83 3.20 -44.28
CA ALA A 331 -26.95 4.37 -44.40
C ALA A 331 -27.67 5.62 -43.87
N PRO A 332 -27.09 6.41 -42.96
CA PRO A 332 -27.60 7.74 -42.63
C PRO A 332 -27.24 8.76 -43.73
N PRO A 333 -28.06 9.82 -43.88
CA PRO A 333 -27.89 10.82 -44.96
C PRO A 333 -26.64 11.67 -44.74
N ALA A 334 -25.97 12.05 -45.82
CA ALA A 334 -24.83 12.94 -45.88
C ALA A 334 -25.20 14.32 -45.29
N GLY A 335 -24.64 14.64 -44.14
CA GLY A 335 -24.70 15.94 -43.49
C GLY A 335 -23.41 16.71 -43.65
N ASP A 336 -23.54 18.01 -43.86
CA ASP A 336 -22.59 19.06 -44.12
C ASP A 336 -21.20 18.89 -43.49
N GLN A 337 -20.14 19.02 -44.31
CA GLN A 337 -18.75 19.08 -43.90
C GLN A 337 -18.44 20.46 -43.32
N THR A 338 -18.62 20.61 -42.02
CA THR A 338 -18.00 21.73 -41.29
C THR A 338 -16.52 21.38 -41.05
N GLN A 339 -15.61 22.18 -41.59
CA GLN A 339 -14.19 22.07 -41.34
C GLN A 339 -13.89 22.30 -39.84
N VAL A 340 -13.52 21.23 -39.13
CA VAL A 340 -13.06 21.31 -37.75
C VAL A 340 -11.55 21.58 -37.78
N ARG A 341 -11.10 22.64 -37.06
CA ARG A 341 -9.68 22.94 -36.90
C ARG A 341 -9.01 21.91 -35.98
N PRO A 342 -7.71 21.55 -36.22
CA PRO A 342 -6.98 20.66 -35.32
C PRO A 342 -6.79 21.27 -33.91
N PRO A 343 -6.69 20.46 -32.86
CA PRO A 343 -6.38 20.91 -31.51
C PRO A 343 -4.99 21.58 -31.45
N GLN A 344 -4.88 22.64 -30.64
CA GLN A 344 -3.61 23.34 -30.40
C GLN A 344 -2.76 22.62 -29.35
#